data_be8f7da7cd8443eef00ffb1e4777a296
#
_entry.id   be8f7da7cd8443eef00ffb1e4777a296
#
_cell.length_a   1.000
_cell.length_b   1.000
_cell.length_c   1.000
_cell.angle_alpha   90.00
_cell.angle_beta   90.00
_cell.angle_gamma   90.00
#
_symmetry.space_group_name_H-M   'P 1'
#
loop_
_entity.id
_entity.type
_entity.pdbx_description
1 polymer ?
#
loop_
_entity_poly.entity_id
_entity_poly.type
_entity_poly.pdbx_seq_one_letter_code
_entity_poly.pdbx_strand_id
1 'polypeptide(L)'
;KDTRGKVQQLCYKAMHPNDLYNNIPKVAAVCVYPSFVGIAKKALEGSGIHVASVATAFPSGQAAIEVKLKDVKTAVDQGADEVDMVISRGEFLAGNYQYVFDEIVDVKKACGKTHLKVILETGELETLDNVRKASEIAIYAGADFIKTSTGKIQPAATMQVTYVMLDAIKDYYVKTGKMIGMKPAGGISNAKLALQYLVMLNEVLGEKWMNNNYFRFG
;
A
#
# COMPACT_ATOMS: atom_id res chain seq x y z
N LYS A 1 5.18 17.85 -7.73
CA LYS A 1 5.56 18.23 -9.12
C LYS A 1 4.86 17.34 -10.17
N ASP A 2 3.69 16.80 -9.83
CA ASP A 2 2.92 15.99 -10.75
C ASP A 2 2.07 16.91 -11.63
N THR A 3 2.05 16.63 -12.93
CA THR A 3 1.22 17.32 -13.91
C THR A 3 0.35 16.30 -14.65
N ARG A 4 -0.72 16.75 -15.30
CA ARG A 4 -1.57 15.88 -16.11
C ARG A 4 -0.76 15.08 -17.15
N GLY A 5 0.16 15.74 -17.86
CA GLY A 5 1.02 15.08 -18.84
C GLY A 5 1.93 14.01 -18.24
N LYS A 6 2.51 14.27 -17.05
CA LYS A 6 3.34 13.26 -16.36
C LYS A 6 2.52 12.06 -15.90
N VAL A 7 1.29 12.27 -15.43
CA VAL A 7 0.40 11.16 -15.05
C VAL A 7 0.01 10.34 -16.28
N GLN A 8 -0.31 10.99 -17.41
CA GLN A 8 -0.60 10.29 -18.67
C GLN A 8 0.61 9.47 -19.14
N GLN A 9 1.81 10.05 -19.08
CA GLN A 9 3.06 9.34 -19.43
C GLN A 9 3.33 8.16 -18.49
N LEU A 10 3.07 8.30 -17.19
CA LEU A 10 3.16 7.21 -16.22
C LEU A 10 2.19 6.07 -16.57
N CYS A 11 0.95 6.40 -16.91
CA CYS A 11 -0.05 5.42 -17.35
C CYS A 11 0.36 4.71 -18.66
N TYR A 12 0.87 5.46 -19.62
CA TYR A 12 1.40 4.86 -20.84
C TYR A 12 2.53 3.85 -20.56
N LYS A 13 3.51 4.26 -19.74
CA LYS A 13 4.61 3.37 -19.32
C LYS A 13 4.11 2.16 -18.52
N ALA A 14 3.07 2.30 -17.74
CA ALA A 14 2.44 1.20 -16.99
C ALA A 14 1.85 0.14 -17.92
N MET A 15 1.26 0.56 -19.04
CA MET A 15 0.71 -0.33 -20.08
C MET A 15 1.79 -0.93 -20.97
N HIS A 16 2.88 -0.18 -21.21
CA HIS A 16 3.98 -0.52 -22.10
C HIS A 16 5.31 -0.46 -21.33
N PRO A 17 5.59 -1.45 -20.45
CA PRO A 17 6.80 -1.44 -19.61
C PRO A 17 8.10 -1.47 -20.43
N ASN A 18 8.03 -1.98 -21.64
CA ASN A 18 9.14 -2.05 -22.59
C ASN A 18 8.60 -2.00 -24.02
N ASP A 19 9.15 -1.11 -24.83
CA ASP A 19 8.72 -0.93 -26.23
C ASP A 19 9.27 -1.99 -27.18
N LEU A 20 10.32 -2.73 -26.77
CA LEU A 20 10.97 -3.77 -27.58
C LEU A 20 10.37 -5.16 -27.37
N TYR A 21 9.71 -5.40 -26.23
CA TYR A 21 9.20 -6.71 -25.85
C TYR A 21 7.73 -6.64 -25.41
N ASN A 22 6.83 -7.14 -26.24
CA ASN A 22 5.38 -7.10 -26.02
C ASN A 22 4.87 -8.15 -25.00
N ASN A 23 5.72 -9.08 -24.57
CA ASN A 23 5.36 -10.17 -23.65
C ASN A 23 5.68 -9.86 -22.18
N ILE A 24 6.16 -8.66 -21.86
CA ILE A 24 6.43 -8.24 -20.49
C ILE A 24 5.09 -7.92 -19.80
N PRO A 25 4.82 -8.50 -18.61
CA PRO A 25 3.60 -8.23 -17.86
C PRO A 25 3.48 -6.75 -17.52
N LYS A 26 2.26 -6.22 -17.62
CA LYS A 26 1.91 -4.87 -17.17
C LYS A 26 2.02 -4.77 -15.64
N VAL A 27 2.14 -3.54 -15.13
CA VAL A 27 2.08 -3.32 -13.67
C VAL A 27 0.67 -3.59 -13.13
N ALA A 28 0.58 -3.95 -11.85
CA ALA A 28 -0.72 -4.22 -11.20
C ALA A 28 -1.54 -2.95 -10.99
N ALA A 29 -0.89 -1.84 -10.64
CA ALA A 29 -1.56 -0.57 -10.37
C ALA A 29 -0.64 0.63 -10.62
N VAL A 30 -1.26 1.78 -10.91
CA VAL A 30 -0.62 3.10 -10.89
C VAL A 30 -1.12 3.84 -9.66
N CYS A 31 -0.21 4.42 -8.85
CA CYS A 31 -0.57 5.16 -7.64
C CYS A 31 -0.37 6.66 -7.84
N VAL A 32 -1.42 7.44 -7.58
CA VAL A 32 -1.45 8.90 -7.79
C VAL A 32 -2.09 9.62 -6.58
N TYR A 33 -2.02 10.94 -6.57
CA TYR A 33 -2.81 11.76 -5.63
C TYR A 33 -4.29 11.81 -6.05
N PRO A 34 -5.23 12.08 -5.12
CA PRO A 34 -6.68 12.06 -5.41
C PRO A 34 -7.06 12.91 -6.62
N SER A 35 -6.47 14.11 -6.78
CA SER A 35 -6.74 15.02 -7.91
C SER A 35 -6.39 14.48 -9.30
N PHE A 36 -5.65 13.37 -9.37
CA PHE A 36 -5.22 12.74 -10.61
C PHE A 36 -5.92 11.40 -10.90
N VAL A 37 -6.74 10.90 -9.97
CA VAL A 37 -7.41 9.60 -10.13
C VAL A 37 -8.25 9.55 -11.41
N GLY A 38 -9.12 10.53 -11.65
CA GLY A 38 -9.96 10.55 -12.85
C GLY A 38 -9.15 10.60 -14.16
N ILE A 39 -8.00 11.29 -14.16
CA ILE A 39 -7.08 11.33 -15.32
C ILE A 39 -6.45 9.95 -15.54
N ALA A 40 -5.97 9.32 -14.47
CA ALA A 40 -5.36 7.99 -14.55
C ALA A 40 -6.39 6.92 -14.97
N LYS A 41 -7.62 6.96 -14.41
CA LYS A 41 -8.71 6.04 -14.81
C LYS A 41 -9.01 6.13 -16.30
N LYS A 42 -9.13 7.35 -16.83
CA LYS A 42 -9.35 7.55 -18.26
C LYS A 42 -8.19 7.05 -19.11
N ALA A 43 -6.93 7.30 -18.69
CA ALA A 43 -5.74 6.88 -19.43
C ALA A 43 -5.52 5.37 -19.40
N LEU A 44 -6.01 4.67 -18.38
CA LEU A 44 -5.86 3.22 -18.19
C LEU A 44 -7.11 2.42 -18.58
N GLU A 45 -8.12 3.07 -19.18
CA GLU A 45 -9.37 2.41 -19.56
C GLU A 45 -9.09 1.19 -20.45
N GLY A 46 -9.73 0.05 -20.14
CA GLY A 46 -9.56 -1.21 -20.86
C GLY A 46 -8.22 -1.92 -20.65
N SER A 47 -7.28 -1.36 -19.88
CA SER A 47 -5.95 -1.96 -19.67
C SER A 47 -5.92 -3.08 -18.63
N GLY A 48 -6.88 -3.12 -17.72
CA GLY A 48 -6.88 -4.01 -16.54
C GLY A 48 -5.95 -3.57 -15.41
N ILE A 49 -5.27 -2.41 -15.55
CA ILE A 49 -4.39 -1.85 -14.52
C ILE A 49 -5.25 -1.04 -13.54
N HIS A 50 -5.10 -1.29 -12.24
CA HIS A 50 -5.80 -0.55 -11.21
C HIS A 50 -5.25 0.88 -11.03
N VAL A 51 -6.10 1.78 -10.57
CA VAL A 51 -5.68 3.09 -10.08
C VAL A 51 -5.77 3.10 -8.56
N ALA A 52 -4.62 3.22 -7.92
CA ALA A 52 -4.51 3.45 -6.49
C ALA A 52 -4.38 4.95 -6.21
N SER A 53 -4.95 5.41 -5.12
CA SER A 53 -4.78 6.79 -4.64
C SER A 53 -4.20 6.81 -3.23
N VAL A 54 -3.20 7.65 -3.00
CA VAL A 54 -2.82 7.98 -1.63
C VAL A 54 -3.92 8.82 -0.99
N ALA A 55 -4.09 8.71 0.33
CA ALA A 55 -5.08 9.47 1.10
C ALA A 55 -4.63 9.67 2.55
N THR A 56 -5.50 10.22 3.39
CA THR A 56 -5.29 10.47 4.83
C THR A 56 -4.13 11.41 5.12
N ALA A 57 -4.10 12.55 4.42
CA ALA A 57 -3.03 13.56 4.52
C ALA A 57 -1.64 13.00 4.20
N PHE A 58 -1.55 12.16 3.15
CA PHE A 58 -0.28 11.60 2.69
C PHE A 58 0.74 12.70 2.32
N PRO A 59 2.03 12.61 2.72
CA PRO A 59 2.67 11.47 3.40
C PRO A 59 2.66 11.55 4.93
N SER A 60 2.24 12.66 5.53
CA SER A 60 2.41 12.89 6.97
C SER A 60 1.45 12.08 7.83
N GLY A 61 0.24 11.81 7.37
CA GLY A 61 -0.82 11.23 8.17
C GLY A 61 -1.38 12.16 9.26
N GLN A 62 -0.98 13.44 9.28
CA GLN A 62 -1.32 14.41 10.32
C GLN A 62 -2.47 15.31 9.87
N ALA A 63 -3.69 14.90 10.15
CA ALA A 63 -4.90 15.70 9.96
C ALA A 63 -6.02 15.16 10.86
N ALA A 64 -7.02 15.98 11.14
CA ALA A 64 -8.24 15.53 11.80
C ALA A 64 -8.93 14.42 11.02
N ILE A 65 -9.60 13.51 11.71
CA ILE A 65 -10.20 12.31 11.09
C ILE A 65 -11.21 12.68 9.99
N GLU A 66 -11.99 13.74 10.15
CA GLU A 66 -12.96 14.20 9.18
C GLU A 66 -12.30 14.61 7.85
N VAL A 67 -11.11 15.23 7.92
CA VAL A 67 -10.31 15.59 6.74
C VAL A 67 -9.79 14.33 6.05
N LYS A 68 -9.31 13.36 6.82
CA LYS A 68 -8.82 12.08 6.29
C LYS A 68 -9.93 11.29 5.59
N LEU A 69 -11.11 11.22 6.20
CA LEU A 69 -12.27 10.52 5.61
C LEU A 69 -12.76 11.23 4.33
N LYS A 70 -12.74 12.56 4.31
CA LYS A 70 -13.08 13.32 3.10
C LYS A 70 -12.06 13.09 1.98
N ASP A 71 -10.79 13.00 2.30
CA ASP A 71 -9.71 12.69 1.35
C ASP A 71 -9.91 11.30 0.72
N VAL A 72 -10.18 10.28 1.55
CA VAL A 72 -10.53 8.93 1.11
C VAL A 72 -11.77 8.93 0.21
N LYS A 73 -12.84 9.59 0.65
CA LYS A 73 -14.07 9.67 -0.14
C LYS A 73 -13.83 10.35 -1.50
N THR A 74 -13.01 11.40 -1.54
CA THR A 74 -12.64 12.07 -2.79
C THR A 74 -11.94 11.11 -3.75
N ALA A 75 -10.99 10.29 -3.26
CA ALA A 75 -10.31 9.29 -4.07
C ALA A 75 -11.28 8.23 -4.63
N VAL A 76 -12.16 7.72 -3.78
CA VAL A 76 -13.18 6.71 -4.15
C VAL A 76 -14.18 7.29 -5.17
N ASP A 77 -14.71 8.47 -4.93
CA ASP A 77 -15.66 9.14 -5.83
C ASP A 77 -15.04 9.46 -7.20
N GLN A 78 -13.73 9.68 -7.29
CA GLN A 78 -12.97 9.83 -8.53
C GLN A 78 -12.71 8.48 -9.25
N GLY A 79 -13.09 7.36 -8.65
CA GLY A 79 -13.00 6.02 -9.24
C GLY A 79 -11.71 5.27 -8.90
N ALA A 80 -11.03 5.58 -7.80
CA ALA A 80 -9.89 4.77 -7.35
C ALA A 80 -10.34 3.33 -7.07
N ASP A 81 -9.55 2.36 -7.55
CA ASP A 81 -9.75 0.94 -7.27
C ASP A 81 -9.14 0.55 -5.92
N GLU A 82 -8.17 1.34 -5.45
CA GLU A 82 -7.41 1.08 -4.23
C GLU A 82 -7.06 2.41 -3.54
N VAL A 83 -7.04 2.41 -2.21
CA VAL A 83 -6.63 3.56 -1.39
C VAL A 83 -5.43 3.16 -0.53
N ASP A 84 -4.35 3.94 -0.59
CA ASP A 84 -3.16 3.80 0.25
C ASP A 84 -3.24 4.87 1.36
N MET A 85 -3.70 4.50 2.57
CA MET A 85 -3.72 5.39 3.74
C MET A 85 -2.38 5.39 4.49
N VAL A 86 -2.12 6.46 5.23
CA VAL A 86 -1.02 6.52 6.21
C VAL A 86 -1.60 6.58 7.60
N ILE A 87 -1.09 5.76 8.53
CA ILE A 87 -1.51 5.78 9.93
C ILE A 87 -1.07 7.06 10.65
N SER A 88 -1.76 7.41 11.74
CA SER A 88 -1.33 8.43 12.70
C SER A 88 -0.14 7.92 13.53
N ARG A 89 1.09 8.05 12.99
CA ARG A 89 2.31 7.52 13.64
C ARG A 89 2.56 8.13 15.01
N GLY A 90 2.28 9.43 15.16
CA GLY A 90 2.42 10.10 16.46
C GLY A 90 1.53 9.48 17.54
N GLU A 91 0.27 9.15 17.22
CA GLU A 91 -0.64 8.46 18.13
C GLU A 91 -0.15 7.04 18.45
N PHE A 92 0.35 6.33 17.42
CA PHE A 92 0.94 5.00 17.61
C PHE A 92 2.13 5.04 18.57
N LEU A 93 3.09 5.95 18.35
CA LEU A 93 4.29 6.09 19.20
C LEU A 93 3.96 6.59 20.62
N ALA A 94 2.89 7.36 20.78
CA ALA A 94 2.36 7.76 22.08
C ALA A 94 1.63 6.62 22.83
N GLY A 95 1.48 5.43 22.19
CA GLY A 95 0.79 4.28 22.78
C GLY A 95 -0.74 4.30 22.61
N ASN A 96 -1.29 5.26 21.87
CA ASN A 96 -2.72 5.38 21.59
C ASN A 96 -3.18 4.39 20.51
N TYR A 97 -2.92 3.10 20.71
CA TYR A 97 -3.17 2.03 19.74
C TYR A 97 -4.64 1.91 19.34
N GLN A 98 -5.55 2.15 20.28
CA GLN A 98 -6.99 2.11 20.00
C GLN A 98 -7.39 3.20 19.00
N TYR A 99 -6.82 4.42 19.14
CA TYR A 99 -7.05 5.49 18.17
C TYR A 99 -6.63 5.07 16.74
N VAL A 100 -5.44 4.46 16.61
CA VAL A 100 -4.94 4.01 15.31
C VAL A 100 -5.81 2.89 14.73
N PHE A 101 -6.28 1.97 15.58
CA PHE A 101 -7.20 0.91 15.16
C PHE A 101 -8.52 1.50 14.64
N ASP A 102 -9.16 2.40 15.42
CA ASP A 102 -10.44 3.02 15.07
C ASP A 102 -10.31 3.87 13.79
N GLU A 103 -9.21 4.63 13.64
CA GLU A 103 -8.88 5.38 12.43
C GLU A 103 -8.89 4.47 11.19
N ILE A 104 -8.21 3.32 11.25
CA ILE A 104 -8.15 2.37 10.12
C ILE A 104 -9.53 1.78 9.83
N VAL A 105 -10.30 1.42 10.89
CA VAL A 105 -11.68 0.92 10.74
C VAL A 105 -12.56 1.94 10.02
N ASP A 106 -12.48 3.21 10.40
CA ASP A 106 -13.31 4.26 9.80
C ASP A 106 -12.89 4.55 8.36
N VAL A 107 -11.58 4.55 8.08
CA VAL A 107 -11.07 4.66 6.71
C VAL A 107 -11.51 3.45 5.87
N LYS A 108 -11.47 2.22 6.41
CA LYS A 108 -11.95 1.03 5.70
C LYS A 108 -13.44 1.12 5.38
N LYS A 109 -14.27 1.61 6.29
CA LYS A 109 -15.69 1.89 6.03
C LYS A 109 -15.86 2.91 4.91
N ALA A 110 -15.09 4.00 4.92
CA ALA A 110 -15.14 5.05 3.90
C ALA A 110 -14.70 4.55 2.51
N CYS A 111 -13.81 3.55 2.44
CA CYS A 111 -13.40 2.89 1.20
C CYS A 111 -14.54 2.07 0.55
N GLY A 112 -15.53 1.62 1.31
CA GLY A 112 -16.60 0.74 0.80
C GLY A 112 -16.05 -0.55 0.19
N LYS A 113 -16.20 -0.71 -1.12
CA LYS A 113 -15.68 -1.87 -1.88
C LYS A 113 -14.24 -1.70 -2.36
N THR A 114 -13.69 -0.49 -2.26
CA THR A 114 -12.32 -0.17 -2.69
C THR A 114 -11.31 -0.82 -1.73
N HIS A 115 -10.25 -1.39 -2.27
CA HIS A 115 -9.21 -2.04 -1.45
C HIS A 115 -8.44 -1.00 -0.64
N LEU A 116 -8.21 -1.30 0.63
CA LEU A 116 -7.43 -0.46 1.54
C LEU A 116 -6.03 -1.04 1.75
N LYS A 117 -4.99 -0.25 1.46
CA LYS A 117 -3.62 -0.53 1.88
C LYS A 117 -3.23 0.43 2.99
N VAL A 118 -2.71 -0.11 4.08
CA VAL A 118 -2.29 0.67 5.25
C VAL A 118 -0.78 0.81 5.26
N ILE A 119 -0.30 2.05 5.08
CA ILE A 119 1.11 2.41 5.17
C ILE A 119 1.46 2.60 6.63
N LEU A 120 2.39 1.77 7.14
CA LEU A 120 2.84 1.83 8.52
C LEU A 120 3.94 2.87 8.74
N GLU A 121 4.69 3.22 7.69
CA GLU A 121 5.90 4.06 7.71
C GLU A 121 6.95 3.49 8.67
N THR A 122 7.34 2.26 8.38
CA THR A 122 8.18 1.43 9.28
C THR A 122 9.50 2.08 9.67
N GLY A 123 10.03 3.00 8.87
CA GLY A 123 11.24 3.75 9.21
C GLY A 123 11.10 4.72 10.38
N GLU A 124 9.87 5.07 10.77
CA GLU A 124 9.57 5.95 11.92
C GLU A 124 9.05 5.15 13.14
N LEU A 125 8.86 3.84 13.06
CA LEU A 125 8.33 3.03 14.15
C LEU A 125 9.39 2.56 15.16
N GLU A 126 10.64 2.95 14.98
CA GLU A 126 11.78 2.76 15.90
C GLU A 126 12.22 1.31 16.13
N THR A 127 11.31 0.38 16.39
CA THR A 127 11.62 -1.02 16.72
C THR A 127 10.85 -2.03 15.87
N LEU A 128 11.38 -3.23 15.72
CA LEU A 128 10.67 -4.33 15.05
C LEU A 128 9.40 -4.76 15.81
N ASP A 129 9.37 -4.63 17.12
CA ASP A 129 8.16 -4.90 17.93
C ASP A 129 7.06 -3.91 17.60
N ASN A 130 7.40 -2.63 17.40
CA ASN A 130 6.44 -1.63 16.94
C ASN A 130 5.95 -1.92 15.51
N VAL A 131 6.83 -2.35 14.61
CA VAL A 131 6.44 -2.78 13.26
C VAL A 131 5.48 -3.96 13.33
N ARG A 132 5.76 -4.96 14.17
CA ARG A 132 4.86 -6.10 14.40
C ARG A 132 3.50 -5.66 14.92
N LYS A 133 3.48 -4.84 15.97
CA LYS A 133 2.25 -4.33 16.58
C LYS A 133 1.43 -3.49 15.61
N ALA A 134 2.05 -2.58 14.85
CA ALA A 134 1.36 -1.78 13.84
C ALA A 134 0.78 -2.64 12.72
N SER A 135 1.49 -3.70 12.31
CA SER A 135 1.00 -4.68 11.33
C SER A 135 -0.26 -5.39 11.83
N GLU A 136 -0.24 -5.88 13.06
CA GLU A 136 -1.40 -6.54 13.68
C GLU A 136 -2.59 -5.60 13.79
N ILE A 137 -2.39 -4.37 14.29
CA ILE A 137 -3.44 -3.35 14.38
C ILE A 137 -4.08 -3.14 13.00
N ALA A 138 -3.27 -2.92 11.95
CA ALA A 138 -3.78 -2.68 10.60
C ALA A 138 -4.57 -3.87 10.04
N ILE A 139 -4.05 -5.09 10.22
CA ILE A 139 -4.69 -6.33 9.74
C ILE A 139 -6.03 -6.55 10.45
N TYR A 140 -6.06 -6.46 11.79
CA TYR A 140 -7.29 -6.67 12.56
C TYR A 140 -8.31 -5.54 12.37
N ALA A 141 -7.88 -4.33 12.03
CA ALA A 141 -8.77 -3.21 11.69
C ALA A 141 -9.37 -3.32 10.27
N GLY A 142 -8.96 -4.33 9.47
CA GLY A 142 -9.59 -4.64 8.18
C GLY A 142 -8.82 -4.18 6.95
N ALA A 143 -7.51 -3.94 7.06
CA ALA A 143 -6.66 -3.69 5.90
C ALA A 143 -6.69 -4.88 4.92
N ASP A 144 -6.79 -4.59 3.62
CA ASP A 144 -6.61 -5.62 2.58
C ASP A 144 -5.13 -5.86 2.29
N PHE A 145 -4.30 -4.81 2.48
CA PHE A 145 -2.84 -4.85 2.38
C PHE A 145 -2.22 -4.06 3.53
N ILE A 146 -1.04 -4.51 3.98
CA ILE A 146 -0.12 -3.66 4.75
C ILE A 146 1.08 -3.28 3.88
N LYS A 147 1.56 -2.05 4.04
CA LYS A 147 2.62 -1.45 3.22
C LYS A 147 3.68 -0.85 4.13
N THR A 148 4.96 -1.04 3.79
CA THR A 148 6.06 -0.57 4.64
C THR A 148 6.07 0.96 4.77
N SER A 149 6.06 1.68 3.66
CA SER A 149 6.44 3.10 3.67
C SER A 149 5.76 3.94 2.58
N THR A 150 5.76 5.25 2.81
CA THR A 150 5.34 6.26 1.82
C THR A 150 6.35 6.39 0.67
N GLY A 151 7.61 6.02 0.89
CA GLY A 151 8.73 6.28 -0.01
C GLY A 151 9.24 7.73 0.06
N LYS A 152 8.81 8.51 1.06
CA LYS A 152 9.22 9.92 1.25
C LYS A 152 10.29 10.11 2.31
N ILE A 153 10.51 9.08 3.13
CA ILE A 153 11.56 9.05 4.16
C ILE A 153 12.44 7.80 4.01
N GLN A 154 13.57 7.80 4.71
CA GLN A 154 14.48 6.66 4.80
C GLN A 154 14.72 6.31 6.28
N PRO A 155 14.93 5.02 6.61
CA PRO A 155 14.85 3.88 5.70
C PRO A 155 13.39 3.60 5.27
N ALA A 156 13.23 3.15 4.00
CA ALA A 156 11.94 2.71 3.48
C ALA A 156 11.78 1.18 3.70
N ALA A 157 11.49 0.38 2.66
CA ALA A 157 11.43 -1.07 2.82
C ALA A 157 12.81 -1.65 3.13
N THR A 158 12.89 -2.48 4.16
CA THR A 158 14.06 -3.34 4.44
C THR A 158 13.63 -4.80 4.55
N MET A 159 14.59 -5.72 4.39
CA MET A 159 14.31 -7.16 4.54
C MET A 159 13.76 -7.49 5.93
N GLN A 160 14.35 -6.89 6.99
CA GLN A 160 13.94 -7.14 8.37
C GLN A 160 12.49 -6.73 8.64
N VAL A 161 12.13 -5.48 8.31
CA VAL A 161 10.74 -5.01 8.54
C VAL A 161 9.74 -5.78 7.69
N THR A 162 10.11 -6.12 6.44
CA THR A 162 9.24 -6.92 5.57
C THR A 162 9.02 -8.31 6.14
N TYR A 163 10.06 -8.97 6.64
CA TYR A 163 9.94 -10.27 7.29
C TYR A 163 8.94 -10.22 8.47
N VAL A 164 9.08 -9.24 9.36
CA VAL A 164 8.19 -9.07 10.51
C VAL A 164 6.73 -8.85 10.08
N MET A 165 6.53 -8.09 9.01
CA MET A 165 5.19 -7.85 8.45
C MET A 165 4.61 -9.12 7.81
N LEU A 166 5.41 -9.91 7.09
CA LEU A 166 4.98 -11.20 6.53
C LEU A 166 4.63 -12.20 7.61
N ASP A 167 5.40 -12.22 8.70
CA ASP A 167 5.14 -13.09 9.85
C ASP A 167 3.80 -12.73 10.54
N ALA A 168 3.49 -11.43 10.67
CA ALA A 168 2.18 -10.98 11.16
C ALA A 168 1.02 -11.44 10.23
N ILE A 169 1.22 -11.38 8.93
CA ILE A 169 0.24 -11.90 7.95
C ILE A 169 0.05 -13.40 8.09
N LYS A 170 1.15 -14.15 8.28
CA LYS A 170 1.12 -15.60 8.46
C LYS A 170 0.30 -15.99 9.68
N ASP A 171 0.58 -15.38 10.83
CA ASP A 171 -0.14 -15.66 12.07
C ASP A 171 -1.64 -15.36 11.94
N TYR A 172 -1.99 -14.25 11.29
CA TYR A 172 -3.37 -13.91 11.04
C TYR A 172 -4.05 -14.95 10.11
N TYR A 173 -3.37 -15.36 9.04
CA TYR A 173 -3.88 -16.37 8.13
C TYR A 173 -4.08 -17.73 8.82
N VAL A 174 -3.12 -18.18 9.61
CA VAL A 174 -3.24 -19.44 10.37
C VAL A 174 -4.45 -19.39 11.32
N LYS A 175 -4.67 -18.23 11.96
CA LYS A 175 -5.76 -18.04 12.92
C LYS A 175 -7.15 -17.90 12.27
N THR A 176 -7.22 -17.28 11.09
CA THR A 176 -8.52 -16.84 10.52
C THR A 176 -8.84 -17.43 9.16
N GLY A 177 -7.86 -17.98 8.46
CA GLY A 177 -7.98 -18.42 7.06
C GLY A 177 -8.05 -17.26 6.05
N LYS A 178 -7.98 -16.00 6.50
CA LYS A 178 -8.07 -14.82 5.62
C LYS A 178 -6.69 -14.37 5.14
N MET A 179 -6.57 -14.15 3.84
CA MET A 179 -5.33 -13.67 3.22
C MET A 179 -5.28 -12.14 3.23
N ILE A 180 -4.14 -11.60 3.65
CA ILE A 180 -3.82 -10.17 3.61
C ILE A 180 -2.64 -9.98 2.67
N GLY A 181 -2.67 -8.91 1.87
CA GLY A 181 -1.58 -8.60 0.96
C GLY A 181 -0.44 -7.84 1.62
N MET A 182 0.75 -7.91 1.01
CA MET A 182 1.95 -7.21 1.43
C MET A 182 2.50 -6.33 0.30
N LYS A 183 2.91 -5.09 0.64
CA LYS A 183 3.57 -4.19 -0.31
C LYS A 183 4.83 -3.57 0.31
N PRO A 184 6.02 -4.20 0.14
CA PRO A 184 7.27 -3.50 0.41
C PRO A 184 7.41 -2.34 -0.57
N ALA A 185 7.68 -1.14 -0.07
CA ALA A 185 7.70 0.09 -0.86
C ALA A 185 8.90 0.96 -0.52
N GLY A 186 9.54 1.48 -1.57
CA GLY A 186 10.71 2.34 -1.49
C GLY A 186 12.03 1.59 -1.38
N GLY A 187 13.01 1.97 -2.19
CA GLY A 187 14.37 1.43 -2.16
C GLY A 187 14.60 0.14 -2.96
N ILE A 188 13.57 -0.48 -3.51
CA ILE A 188 13.72 -1.72 -4.31
C ILE A 188 13.96 -1.33 -5.77
N SER A 189 15.23 -1.09 -6.12
CA SER A 189 15.62 -0.47 -7.38
C SER A 189 16.23 -1.41 -8.42
N ASN A 190 16.44 -2.69 -8.09
CA ASN A 190 17.02 -3.66 -9.00
C ASN A 190 16.42 -5.06 -8.86
N ALA A 191 16.55 -5.87 -9.91
CA ALA A 191 15.98 -7.21 -9.98
C ALA A 191 16.52 -8.16 -8.91
N LYS A 192 17.81 -8.07 -8.56
CA LYS A 192 18.42 -8.92 -7.54
C LYS A 192 17.75 -8.74 -6.18
N LEU A 193 17.53 -7.48 -5.77
CA LEU A 193 16.87 -7.17 -4.52
C LEU A 193 15.40 -7.62 -4.57
N ALA A 194 14.69 -7.37 -5.68
CA ALA A 194 13.31 -7.83 -5.84
C ALA A 194 13.20 -9.35 -5.71
N LEU A 195 14.11 -10.13 -6.30
CA LEU A 195 14.15 -11.59 -6.15
C LEU A 195 14.36 -12.02 -4.70
N GLN A 196 15.19 -11.33 -3.92
CA GLN A 196 15.35 -11.63 -2.50
C GLN A 196 14.04 -11.47 -1.71
N TYR A 197 13.26 -10.41 -2.00
CA TYR A 197 11.93 -10.25 -1.41
C TYR A 197 10.95 -11.35 -1.84
N LEU A 198 10.99 -11.80 -3.10
CA LEU A 198 10.15 -12.89 -3.57
C LEU A 198 10.52 -14.24 -2.94
N VAL A 199 11.80 -14.52 -2.76
CA VAL A 199 12.26 -15.70 -2.01
C VAL A 199 11.75 -15.66 -0.57
N MET A 200 11.92 -14.53 0.11
CA MET A 200 11.40 -14.36 1.48
C MET A 200 9.88 -14.57 1.54
N LEU A 201 9.14 -13.98 0.59
CA LEU A 201 7.69 -14.15 0.51
C LEU A 201 7.31 -15.62 0.40
N ASN A 202 7.95 -16.36 -0.51
CA ASN A 202 7.68 -17.77 -0.72
C ASN A 202 8.01 -18.62 0.51
N GLU A 203 9.14 -18.36 1.17
CA GLU A 203 9.55 -19.07 2.38
C GLU A 203 8.61 -18.82 3.57
N VAL A 204 8.09 -17.61 3.73
CA VAL A 204 7.23 -17.24 4.86
C VAL A 204 5.77 -17.59 4.62
N LEU A 205 5.22 -17.25 3.46
CA LEU A 205 3.77 -17.34 3.15
C LEU A 205 3.41 -18.40 2.10
N GLY A 206 4.38 -18.84 1.29
CA GLY A 206 4.19 -19.84 0.23
C GLY A 206 3.62 -19.27 -1.07
N GLU A 207 3.48 -20.15 -2.07
CA GLU A 207 3.11 -19.80 -3.45
C GLU A 207 1.76 -19.07 -3.58
N LYS A 208 0.82 -19.28 -2.65
CA LYS A 208 -0.49 -18.61 -2.68
C LYS A 208 -0.39 -17.09 -2.72
N TRP A 209 0.68 -16.50 -2.16
CA TRP A 209 0.92 -15.06 -2.19
C TRP A 209 1.72 -14.58 -3.39
N MET A 210 2.30 -15.48 -4.20
CA MET A 210 3.16 -15.16 -5.34
C MET A 210 2.36 -14.64 -6.54
N ASN A 211 1.49 -13.67 -6.33
CA ASN A 211 0.68 -13.03 -7.36
C ASN A 211 0.33 -11.58 -7.00
N ASN A 212 -0.11 -10.80 -7.98
CA ASN A 212 -0.39 -9.38 -7.82
C ASN A 212 -1.65 -9.05 -6.97
N ASN A 213 -2.45 -10.04 -6.59
CA ASN A 213 -3.57 -9.81 -5.66
C ASN A 213 -3.09 -9.73 -4.20
N TYR A 214 -1.91 -10.31 -3.88
CA TYR A 214 -1.43 -10.39 -2.51
C TYR A 214 0.00 -9.88 -2.31
N PHE A 215 0.78 -9.68 -3.38
CA PHE A 215 2.12 -9.12 -3.25
C PHE A 215 2.43 -8.12 -4.35
N ARG A 216 2.97 -6.97 -3.94
CA ARG A 216 3.35 -5.89 -4.86
C ARG A 216 4.58 -5.16 -4.38
N PHE A 217 5.40 -4.73 -5.31
CA PHE A 217 6.46 -3.75 -5.06
C PHE A 217 5.94 -2.32 -5.23
N GLY A 218 6.59 -1.36 -4.50
CA GLY A 218 6.27 0.06 -4.60
C GLY A 218 7.50 0.97 -4.54
#